data_933936ddd96ad103b3a278dcf357afaa
#
_entry.id   933936ddd96ad103b3a278dcf357afaa
#
_cell.length_a   1.000
_cell.length_b   1.000
_cell.length_c   1.000
_cell.angle_alpha   90.00
_cell.angle_beta   90.00
_cell.angle_gamma   90.00
#
_symmetry.space_group_name_H-M   'P 1'
#
loop_
_entity.id
_entity.type
_entity.pdbx_description
1 polymer ?
#
loop_
_entity_poly.entity_id
_entity_poly.type
_entity_poly.pdbx_seq_one_letter_code
_entity_poly.pdbx_strand_id
1 'polypeptide(L)'
;MRTVLLAAVATGALMTGSAAFAQNANITDTPPSTNGAVATGAVKSTTMDKLEDFKSTGSAALVPVPQGGEKADAIRKNLQSIKLPPGFKISLYALVPDARMIAVGPQGVVTYVSTRKDKIYTLTDRGHTGSAGDVREFAPTIKFNNPNGICFSKDGFLFSVEQNRVLTFPAGEFFYENADVAVAPVVKQGDLIPASEESFNHSGRVCRVGPDNKLYIAIGQPYNVYAPEKYDMYYKAGLGSIMRMDRDGSNREVFAHGVRNSVGMDFDPKDKTLWFTDNQVDGMGDDIPPGELNHVTKAGQNFGFPWYGGGHTRTVEYKDQTPPADVVFPVVEEAAHAADLGMSIYNGKMFPAEYKGAIFSAQHGSWNRTVPVGARVMVTKIDADGKAVGGSKPFAEGWLNEDGEYTGRPVDVQLMRDGSLLVSDDLAGAVYRITYDGKK
;
A
#
# COMPACT_ATOMS: atom_id res chain seq x y z
N MET A 1 23.05 61.81 -25.96
CA MET A 1 21.83 62.42 -26.53
C MET A 1 20.66 61.68 -25.92
N ARG A 2 20.04 62.28 -24.93
CA ARG A 2 18.69 62.92 -24.98
C ARG A 2 17.63 61.90 -25.36
N THR A 3 16.51 61.65 -24.72
CA THR A 3 15.82 62.38 -23.67
C THR A 3 14.49 61.64 -23.41
N VAL A 4 14.08 61.50 -22.17
CA VAL A 4 12.80 61.93 -21.53
C VAL A 4 11.57 61.03 -21.74
N LEU A 5 11.09 60.42 -20.66
CA LEU A 5 9.88 60.73 -19.84
C LEU A 5 8.53 60.74 -20.56
N LEU A 6 7.58 60.00 -20.04
CA LEU A 6 6.39 60.57 -19.42
C LEU A 6 5.58 59.53 -18.66
N ALA A 7 5.27 59.87 -17.42
CA ALA A 7 4.33 59.22 -16.53
C ALA A 7 2.91 59.67 -16.83
N ALA A 8 1.92 58.82 -16.59
CA ALA A 8 0.53 59.24 -16.40
C ALA A 8 -0.08 58.49 -15.23
N VAL A 9 -0.38 59.24 -14.19
CA VAL A 9 -1.21 58.91 -13.05
C VAL A 9 -2.67 59.14 -13.46
N ALA A 10 -3.53 58.19 -13.11
CA ALA A 10 -4.97 58.46 -13.06
C ALA A 10 -5.57 57.83 -11.79
N THR A 11 -5.97 58.70 -10.91
CA THR A 11 -6.73 58.51 -9.68
C THR A 11 -8.24 58.43 -9.96
N GLY A 12 -8.94 57.74 -9.07
CA GLY A 12 -10.39 57.89 -8.84
C GLY A 12 -11.14 56.56 -8.95
N ALA A 13 -12.03 56.16 -8.12
CA ALA A 13 -12.70 56.71 -6.97
C ALA A 13 -13.35 55.54 -6.18
N LEU A 14 -13.44 55.69 -4.87
CA LEU A 14 -14.28 54.86 -3.97
C LEU A 14 -15.75 54.95 -4.36
N MET A 15 -16.45 53.83 -4.32
CA MET A 15 -17.88 53.79 -4.05
C MET A 15 -18.16 52.77 -2.94
N THR A 16 -18.58 53.29 -1.82
CA THR A 16 -19.20 52.60 -0.67
C THR A 16 -20.63 52.25 -1.03
N GLY A 17 -21.04 51.04 -0.76
CA GLY A 17 -22.44 50.61 -0.86
C GLY A 17 -22.77 49.64 0.25
N SER A 18 -23.14 50.19 1.43
CA SER A 18 -23.78 49.43 2.50
C SER A 18 -25.24 49.17 2.12
N ALA A 19 -25.65 47.91 2.21
CA ALA A 19 -27.07 47.56 2.28
C ALA A 19 -27.29 46.63 3.48
N ALA A 20 -27.86 47.23 4.52
CA ALA A 20 -28.44 46.56 5.67
C ALA A 20 -29.79 45.95 5.25
N PHE A 21 -30.05 44.71 5.67
CA PHE A 21 -31.41 44.21 5.83
C PHE A 21 -31.61 43.78 7.27
N ALA A 22 -32.54 44.48 7.87
CA ALA A 22 -33.04 44.30 9.23
C ALA A 22 -34.26 43.35 9.25
N GLN A 23 -34.29 42.51 10.27
CA GLN A 23 -35.39 42.18 11.18
C GLN A 23 -36.80 41.87 10.60
N ASN A 24 -37.34 40.70 10.94
CA ASN A 24 -38.30 40.46 12.04
C ASN A 24 -39.00 39.12 11.84
N ALA A 25 -39.05 38.29 12.89
CA ALA A 25 -40.30 37.76 13.39
C ALA A 25 -40.05 36.95 14.67
N ASN A 26 -40.56 37.46 15.80
CA ASN A 26 -40.85 36.72 17.02
C ASN A 26 -41.94 35.68 16.73
N ILE A 27 -41.71 34.45 17.09
CA ILE A 27 -42.80 33.51 17.42
C ILE A 27 -42.38 32.81 18.71
N THR A 28 -43.02 33.18 19.81
CA THR A 28 -43.14 32.46 21.08
C THR A 28 -44.23 31.42 20.89
N ASP A 29 -43.88 30.14 20.95
CA ASP A 29 -44.80 29.08 21.32
C ASP A 29 -44.04 27.98 22.10
N THR A 30 -44.42 27.85 23.35
CA THR A 30 -43.99 26.85 24.29
C THR A 30 -44.88 25.61 24.10
N PRO A 31 -44.38 24.42 23.80
CA PRO A 31 -45.19 23.21 23.94
C PRO A 31 -44.99 22.57 25.32
N PRO A 32 -45.95 21.77 25.77
CA PRO A 32 -46.04 21.25 27.12
C PRO A 32 -45.08 20.10 27.38
N SER A 33 -44.58 20.07 28.65
CA SER A 33 -43.76 18.98 29.18
C SER A 33 -44.53 17.66 29.21
N THR A 34 -43.97 16.64 28.53
CA THR A 34 -44.28 15.25 28.80
C THR A 34 -43.01 14.54 29.26
N ASN A 35 -42.98 14.14 30.54
CA ASN A 35 -41.98 13.23 31.08
C ASN A 35 -42.09 11.87 30.39
N GLY A 36 -41.15 11.57 29.53
CA GLY A 36 -40.90 10.25 28.98
C GLY A 36 -39.40 9.96 29.15
N ALA A 37 -39.07 8.92 29.91
CA ALA A 37 -37.71 8.46 30.06
C ALA A 37 -37.13 8.11 28.69
N VAL A 38 -36.19 8.89 28.18
CA VAL A 38 -35.45 8.59 26.95
C VAL A 38 -34.35 7.61 27.32
N ALA A 39 -34.42 6.40 26.77
CA ALA A 39 -33.34 5.45 26.80
C ALA A 39 -32.08 6.13 26.21
N THR A 40 -30.98 6.14 26.96
CA THR A 40 -29.67 6.62 26.49
C THR A 40 -29.11 5.62 25.49
N GLY A 41 -29.60 5.67 24.25
CA GLY A 41 -28.91 5.09 23.11
C GLY A 41 -27.62 5.88 22.87
N ALA A 42 -26.50 5.19 22.73
CA ALA A 42 -25.22 5.80 22.41
C ALA A 42 -25.40 6.76 21.22
N VAL A 43 -25.20 8.04 21.48
CA VAL A 43 -25.21 9.08 20.44
C VAL A 43 -24.09 8.75 19.47
N LYS A 44 -24.43 8.47 18.20
CA LYS A 44 -23.42 8.31 17.15
C LYS A 44 -22.59 9.59 17.07
N SER A 45 -21.25 9.45 17.18
CA SER A 45 -20.29 10.54 17.01
C SER A 45 -20.67 11.39 15.79
N THR A 46 -20.79 12.69 15.99
CA THR A 46 -21.05 13.63 14.91
C THR A 46 -19.77 13.85 14.09
N THR A 47 -19.87 14.44 12.90
CA THR A 47 -18.69 14.79 12.07
C THR A 47 -17.73 15.71 12.83
N MET A 48 -18.25 16.55 13.73
CA MET A 48 -17.45 17.49 14.55
C MET A 48 -16.61 16.73 15.60
N ASP A 49 -17.18 15.73 16.27
CA ASP A 49 -16.44 14.89 17.23
C ASP A 49 -15.26 14.17 16.56
N LYS A 50 -15.42 13.78 15.29
CA LYS A 50 -14.35 13.14 14.48
C LYS A 50 -13.22 14.12 14.13
N LEU A 51 -13.49 15.42 13.99
CA LEU A 51 -12.47 16.46 13.75
C LEU A 51 -11.60 16.72 14.98
N GLU A 52 -12.15 16.54 16.18
CA GLU A 52 -11.41 16.72 17.45
C GLU A 52 -10.31 15.66 17.66
N ASP A 53 -10.39 14.52 16.97
CA ASP A 53 -9.37 13.47 17.03
C ASP A 53 -8.10 13.83 16.26
N PHE A 54 -8.16 14.80 15.32
CA PHE A 54 -6.99 15.24 14.57
C PHE A 54 -6.11 16.16 15.41
N LYS A 55 -4.82 15.81 15.47
CA LYS A 55 -3.78 16.56 16.18
C LYS A 55 -2.67 16.96 15.24
N SER A 56 -1.98 18.03 15.56
CA SER A 56 -0.73 18.42 14.93
C SER A 56 0.34 17.35 15.22
N THR A 57 1.14 17.01 14.21
CA THR A 57 2.32 16.16 14.39
C THR A 57 3.47 16.90 15.07
N GLY A 58 3.39 18.24 15.12
CA GLY A 58 4.48 19.12 15.51
C GLY A 58 5.50 19.30 14.39
N SER A 59 6.29 20.37 14.50
CA SER A 59 7.23 20.78 13.45
C SER A 59 8.64 20.29 13.73
N ALA A 60 9.28 19.69 12.71
CA ALA A 60 10.70 19.44 12.68
C ALA A 60 11.23 19.71 11.26
N ALA A 61 12.54 19.94 11.13
CA ALA A 61 13.13 20.14 9.83
C ALA A 61 12.94 18.91 8.93
N LEU A 62 12.42 19.11 7.72
CA LEU A 62 12.35 18.06 6.72
C LEU A 62 13.75 17.77 6.17
N VAL A 63 14.23 16.55 6.37
CA VAL A 63 15.55 16.13 5.92
C VAL A 63 15.46 15.56 4.50
N PRO A 64 16.09 16.20 3.51
CA PRO A 64 16.11 15.66 2.17
C PRO A 64 17.04 14.45 2.05
N VAL A 65 16.67 13.50 1.20
CA VAL A 65 17.50 12.37 0.82
C VAL A 65 18.28 12.76 -0.44
N PRO A 66 19.63 12.75 -0.42
CA PRO A 66 20.44 13.04 -1.61
C PRO A 66 20.11 12.07 -2.75
N GLN A 67 19.91 12.60 -3.97
CA GLN A 67 19.46 11.82 -5.14
C GLN A 67 20.58 11.51 -6.15
N GLY A 68 21.84 11.73 -5.78
CA GLY A 68 23.02 11.51 -6.64
C GLY A 68 24.15 10.81 -5.93
N GLY A 69 25.33 10.78 -6.60
CA GLY A 69 26.55 10.20 -6.08
C GLY A 69 26.73 8.72 -6.40
N GLU A 70 27.77 8.11 -5.85
CA GLU A 70 28.23 6.75 -6.17
C GLU A 70 27.12 5.68 -6.09
N LYS A 71 26.25 5.79 -5.09
CA LYS A 71 25.13 4.85 -4.94
C LYS A 71 24.16 4.92 -6.13
N ALA A 72 23.79 6.13 -6.56
CA ALA A 72 22.92 6.33 -7.71
C ALA A 72 23.55 5.79 -9.00
N ASP A 73 24.86 6.02 -9.17
CA ASP A 73 25.59 5.58 -10.35
C ASP A 73 25.75 4.05 -10.38
N ALA A 74 26.01 3.41 -9.24
CA ALA A 74 26.04 1.96 -9.11
C ALA A 74 24.69 1.33 -9.46
N ILE A 75 23.59 1.90 -8.97
CA ILE A 75 22.22 1.44 -9.31
C ILE A 75 21.96 1.61 -10.80
N ARG A 76 22.25 2.78 -11.40
CA ARG A 76 22.09 3.00 -12.85
C ARG A 76 22.88 2.01 -13.69
N LYS A 77 24.07 1.62 -13.22
CA LYS A 77 24.88 0.58 -13.87
C LYS A 77 24.19 -0.79 -13.77
N ASN A 78 23.69 -1.17 -12.59
CA ASN A 78 22.99 -2.44 -12.41
C ASN A 78 21.70 -2.52 -13.25
N LEU A 79 20.99 -1.40 -13.44
CA LEU A 79 19.80 -1.36 -14.27
C LEU A 79 20.06 -1.68 -15.76
N GLN A 80 21.30 -1.58 -16.24
CA GLN A 80 21.67 -1.94 -17.61
C GLN A 80 21.59 -3.46 -17.86
N SER A 81 21.65 -4.28 -16.81
CA SER A 81 21.50 -5.75 -16.88
C SER A 81 20.06 -6.22 -16.77
N ILE A 82 19.11 -5.32 -16.44
CA ILE A 82 17.71 -5.70 -16.32
C ILE A 82 17.10 -5.98 -17.69
N LYS A 83 16.56 -7.17 -17.83
CA LYS A 83 15.86 -7.64 -19.02
C LYS A 83 14.38 -7.27 -18.92
N LEU A 84 13.85 -6.68 -19.98
CA LEU A 84 12.46 -6.27 -20.15
C LEU A 84 11.96 -6.69 -21.54
N PRO A 85 10.65 -6.83 -21.75
CA PRO A 85 10.11 -7.01 -23.09
C PRO A 85 10.45 -5.82 -24.02
N PRO A 86 10.52 -6.04 -25.35
CA PRO A 86 10.82 -4.97 -26.30
C PRO A 86 9.94 -3.74 -26.16
N GLY A 87 10.53 -2.56 -26.24
CA GLY A 87 9.86 -1.27 -26.11
C GLY A 87 9.69 -0.77 -24.67
N PHE A 88 10.02 -1.59 -23.66
CA PHE A 88 10.04 -1.15 -22.27
C PHE A 88 11.42 -0.66 -21.84
N LYS A 89 11.44 0.26 -20.89
CA LYS A 89 12.64 0.82 -20.27
C LYS A 89 12.47 0.91 -18.76
N ILE A 90 13.58 0.73 -18.04
CA ILE A 90 13.65 0.95 -16.60
C ILE A 90 14.67 2.03 -16.29
N SER A 91 14.40 2.87 -15.33
CA SER A 91 15.28 3.92 -14.84
C SER A 91 15.20 4.08 -13.33
N LEU A 92 16.23 4.65 -12.73
CA LEU A 92 16.19 5.08 -11.32
C LEU A 92 15.24 6.28 -11.20
N TYR A 93 14.15 6.10 -10.44
CA TYR A 93 13.19 7.16 -10.14
C TYR A 93 13.60 7.97 -8.91
N ALA A 94 14.00 7.28 -7.84
CA ALA A 94 14.46 7.90 -6.61
C ALA A 94 15.38 6.99 -5.80
N LEU A 95 16.26 7.60 -4.99
CA LEU A 95 16.92 6.93 -3.86
C LEU A 95 16.03 7.09 -2.62
N VAL A 96 15.62 5.96 -2.04
CA VAL A 96 14.79 5.91 -0.83
C VAL A 96 15.33 4.81 0.08
N PRO A 97 15.94 5.13 1.21
CA PRO A 97 16.46 4.10 2.12
C PRO A 97 15.34 3.15 2.59
N ASP A 98 15.60 1.83 2.54
CA ASP A 98 14.66 0.78 2.98
C ASP A 98 13.28 0.91 2.30
N ALA A 99 13.24 1.19 0.99
CA ALA A 99 12.00 1.44 0.23
C ALA A 99 11.09 0.21 0.21
N ARG A 100 9.89 0.33 0.79
CA ARG A 100 8.93 -0.77 0.89
C ARG A 100 7.67 -0.48 0.07
N MET A 101 6.51 -0.34 0.69
CA MET A 101 5.26 -0.14 -0.05
C MET A 101 5.17 1.28 -0.60
N ILE A 102 4.53 1.42 -1.74
CA ILE A 102 4.35 2.67 -2.47
C ILE A 102 2.88 3.08 -2.42
N ALA A 103 2.60 4.35 -2.17
CA ALA A 103 1.27 4.94 -2.32
C ALA A 103 1.35 6.17 -3.23
N VAL A 104 0.83 6.04 -4.43
CA VAL A 104 0.72 7.16 -5.39
C VAL A 104 -0.50 8.00 -5.03
N GLY A 105 -0.32 9.31 -4.86
CA GLY A 105 -1.41 10.24 -4.56
C GLY A 105 -2.50 10.23 -5.64
N PRO A 106 -3.79 10.38 -5.26
CA PRO A 106 -4.91 10.34 -6.22
C PRO A 106 -4.80 11.35 -7.37
N GLN A 107 -4.15 12.49 -7.15
CA GLN A 107 -3.88 13.49 -8.17
C GLN A 107 -2.55 13.27 -8.89
N GLY A 108 -1.67 12.39 -8.36
CA GLY A 108 -0.34 12.12 -8.90
C GLY A 108 0.70 13.19 -8.58
N VAL A 109 0.44 14.05 -7.61
CA VAL A 109 1.35 15.15 -7.20
C VAL A 109 2.52 14.62 -6.39
N VAL A 110 2.26 13.66 -5.50
CA VAL A 110 3.23 13.07 -4.59
C VAL A 110 3.10 11.56 -4.57
N THR A 111 4.23 10.89 -4.39
CA THR A 111 4.30 9.46 -4.07
C THR A 111 4.87 9.30 -2.68
N TYR A 112 4.23 8.48 -1.87
CA TYR A 112 4.74 8.09 -0.55
C TYR A 112 5.41 6.71 -0.65
N VAL A 113 6.51 6.55 0.07
CA VAL A 113 7.22 5.27 0.19
C VAL A 113 7.45 4.98 1.66
N SER A 114 6.94 3.86 2.11
CA SER A 114 7.10 3.38 3.48
C SER A 114 8.40 2.60 3.69
N THR A 115 8.70 2.27 4.94
CA THR A 115 9.85 1.44 5.33
C THR A 115 9.43 0.35 6.32
N ARG A 116 10.29 -0.61 6.58
CA ARG A 116 10.13 -1.59 7.67
C ARG A 116 10.71 -1.13 9.01
N LYS A 117 11.25 0.08 9.06
CA LYS A 117 11.87 0.64 10.28
C LYS A 117 10.93 1.64 10.93
N ASP A 118 11.17 2.90 10.71
CA ASP A 118 10.55 3.98 11.47
C ASP A 118 10.27 5.24 10.62
N LYS A 119 10.34 5.14 9.27
CA LYS A 119 10.21 6.30 8.40
C LYS A 119 9.24 6.07 7.26
N ILE A 120 8.66 7.16 6.79
CA ILE A 120 7.93 7.28 5.54
C ILE A 120 8.57 8.43 4.77
N TYR A 121 8.67 8.29 3.45
CA TYR A 121 9.25 9.31 2.57
C TYR A 121 8.21 9.81 1.57
N THR A 122 8.33 11.09 1.20
CA THR A 122 7.60 11.70 0.08
C THR A 122 8.54 11.90 -1.09
N LEU A 123 8.03 11.62 -2.29
CA LEU A 123 8.74 11.74 -3.56
C LEU A 123 7.95 12.63 -4.50
N THR A 124 8.60 13.64 -5.10
CA THR A 124 7.96 14.50 -6.09
C THR A 124 8.83 14.69 -7.32
N ASP A 125 8.20 14.63 -8.50
CA ASP A 125 8.77 14.96 -9.81
C ASP A 125 8.09 16.22 -10.37
N ARG A 126 8.39 17.37 -9.77
CA ARG A 126 7.78 18.68 -10.16
C ARG A 126 8.14 19.11 -11.58
N GLY A 127 9.30 18.69 -12.05
CA GLY A 127 9.77 19.03 -13.39
C GLY A 127 9.27 18.08 -14.48
N HIS A 128 8.51 17.04 -14.12
CA HIS A 128 8.09 15.95 -15.03
C HIS A 128 9.26 15.36 -15.82
N THR A 129 10.41 15.23 -15.13
CA THR A 129 11.66 14.72 -15.72
C THR A 129 11.69 13.20 -15.82
N GLY A 130 10.73 12.53 -15.15
CA GLY A 130 10.69 11.07 -15.03
C GLY A 130 11.50 10.52 -13.87
N SER A 131 12.00 11.40 -12.98
CA SER A 131 12.66 11.05 -11.73
C SER A 131 12.25 12.02 -10.62
N ALA A 132 12.10 11.52 -9.40
CA ALA A 132 11.79 12.37 -8.25
C ALA A 132 13.06 13.17 -7.85
N GLY A 133 13.06 14.46 -8.15
CA GLY A 133 14.15 15.37 -7.78
C GLY A 133 14.13 15.77 -6.30
N ASP A 134 13.01 15.59 -5.62
CA ASP A 134 12.82 15.95 -4.22
C ASP A 134 12.26 14.74 -3.45
N VAL A 135 13.06 14.23 -2.51
CA VAL A 135 12.72 13.11 -1.62
C VAL A 135 12.98 13.55 -0.18
N ARG A 136 11.97 13.47 0.67
CA ARG A 136 12.05 13.93 2.06
C ARG A 136 11.38 12.95 3.01
N GLU A 137 11.82 12.96 4.27
CA GLU A 137 11.13 12.28 5.35
C GLU A 137 9.77 12.95 5.62
N PHE A 138 8.71 12.16 5.74
CA PHE A 138 7.36 12.62 6.06
C PHE A 138 7.10 12.54 7.56
N ALA A 139 6.49 13.61 8.13
CA ALA A 139 6.09 13.69 9.52
C ALA A 139 7.20 13.25 10.51
N PRO A 140 8.40 13.87 10.47
CA PRO A 140 9.59 13.39 11.17
C PRO A 140 9.49 13.40 12.69
N THR A 141 8.47 14.04 13.26
CA THR A 141 8.16 14.04 14.69
C THR A 141 7.38 12.81 15.15
N ILE A 142 6.77 12.06 14.20
CA ILE A 142 6.08 10.82 14.53
C ILE A 142 7.11 9.70 14.66
N LYS A 143 7.10 9.02 15.78
CA LYS A 143 7.83 7.77 15.94
C LYS A 143 6.98 6.64 15.37
N PHE A 144 7.20 6.32 14.10
CA PHE A 144 6.58 5.17 13.46
C PHE A 144 7.18 3.85 13.96
N ASN A 145 6.39 2.79 13.94
CA ASN A 145 6.84 1.43 14.27
C ASN A 145 6.47 0.49 13.13
N ASN A 146 7.42 0.23 12.23
CA ASN A 146 7.22 -0.58 11.03
C ASN A 146 6.01 -0.10 10.19
N PRO A 147 6.05 1.14 9.65
CA PRO A 147 4.95 1.71 8.87
C PRO A 147 4.88 1.10 7.46
N ASN A 148 5.06 -0.22 7.34
CA ASN A 148 5.14 -0.88 6.05
C ASN A 148 3.89 -0.66 5.19
N GLY A 149 2.69 -0.71 5.79
CA GLY A 149 1.44 -0.47 5.08
C GLY A 149 1.19 1.02 4.85
N ILE A 150 1.02 1.40 3.58
CA ILE A 150 0.67 2.76 3.21
C ILE A 150 -0.31 2.75 2.05
N CYS A 151 -1.38 3.53 2.12
CA CYS A 151 -2.38 3.61 1.06
C CYS A 151 -3.20 4.91 1.11
N PHE A 152 -3.70 5.33 -0.05
CA PHE A 152 -4.60 6.47 -0.19
C PHE A 152 -6.06 6.03 -0.34
N SER A 153 -6.97 6.83 0.19
CA SER A 153 -8.34 6.86 -0.26
C SER A 153 -8.50 7.81 -1.44
N LYS A 154 -9.57 7.65 -2.21
CA LYS A 154 -9.83 8.49 -3.40
C LYS A 154 -10.03 9.98 -3.08
N ASP A 155 -10.47 10.28 -1.87
CA ASP A 155 -10.66 11.64 -1.34
C ASP A 155 -9.40 12.21 -0.66
N GLY A 156 -8.23 11.56 -0.84
CA GLY A 156 -6.93 12.10 -0.48
C GLY A 156 -6.49 11.88 0.96
N PHE A 157 -7.18 11.03 1.74
CA PHE A 157 -6.68 10.59 3.04
C PHE A 157 -5.58 9.55 2.85
N LEU A 158 -4.44 9.79 3.46
CA LEU A 158 -3.35 8.83 3.56
C LEU A 158 -3.53 8.00 4.83
N PHE A 159 -3.36 6.69 4.71
CA PHE A 159 -3.32 5.77 5.84
C PHE A 159 -1.92 5.19 5.98
N SER A 160 -1.39 5.18 7.20
CA SER A 160 -0.19 4.43 7.59
C SER A 160 -0.60 3.29 8.50
N VAL A 161 -0.33 2.07 8.07
CA VAL A 161 -0.62 0.86 8.84
C VAL A 161 0.69 0.29 9.36
N GLU A 162 0.86 0.38 10.65
CA GLU A 162 2.03 -0.08 11.37
C GLU A 162 1.80 -1.50 11.92
N GLN A 163 2.77 -2.04 12.59
CA GLN A 163 2.68 -3.37 13.18
C GLN A 163 1.40 -3.55 14.02
N ASN A 164 1.08 -2.59 14.90
CA ASN A 164 -0.08 -2.67 15.80
C ASN A 164 -0.75 -1.30 16.01
N ARG A 165 -0.79 -0.46 14.97
CA ARG A 165 -1.45 0.85 14.96
C ARG A 165 -1.86 1.21 13.53
N VAL A 166 -2.92 2.02 13.40
CA VAL A 166 -3.29 2.65 12.12
C VAL A 166 -3.46 4.14 12.32
N LEU A 167 -2.74 4.93 11.54
CA LEU A 167 -2.85 6.38 11.50
C LEU A 167 -3.48 6.84 10.20
N THR A 168 -4.18 7.98 10.24
CA THR A 168 -4.67 8.66 9.04
C THR A 168 -4.22 10.12 9.02
N PHE A 169 -3.89 10.59 7.82
CA PHE A 169 -3.47 11.95 7.52
C PHE A 169 -4.42 12.53 6.48
N PRO A 170 -5.25 13.52 6.85
CA PRO A 170 -6.16 14.16 5.91
C PRO A 170 -5.37 14.97 4.89
N ALA A 171 -5.87 15.02 3.66
CA ALA A 171 -5.28 15.80 2.58
C ALA A 171 -3.76 15.55 2.40
N GLY A 172 -3.32 14.30 2.56
CA GLY A 172 -1.90 13.90 2.49
C GLY A 172 -1.24 14.29 1.17
N GLU A 173 -2.02 14.42 0.08
CA GLU A 173 -1.48 14.84 -1.22
C GLU A 173 -1.23 16.34 -1.33
N PHE A 174 -1.79 17.17 -0.43
CA PHE A 174 -1.67 18.63 -0.48
C PHE A 174 -0.70 19.17 0.56
N PHE A 175 -0.57 18.53 1.70
CA PHE A 175 0.26 19.00 2.82
C PHE A 175 1.56 18.22 3.03
N TYR A 176 1.95 17.41 2.06
CA TYR A 176 3.16 16.56 2.15
C TYR A 176 4.48 17.35 2.31
N GLU A 177 4.47 18.65 1.98
CA GLU A 177 5.64 19.53 2.14
C GLU A 177 5.73 20.21 3.51
N ASN A 178 4.68 20.11 4.31
CA ASN A 178 4.66 20.74 5.62
C ASN A 178 5.45 19.91 6.63
N ALA A 179 6.23 20.61 7.45
CA ALA A 179 6.93 19.98 8.58
C ALA A 179 5.96 19.51 9.67
N ASP A 180 4.77 20.09 9.71
CA ASP A 180 3.68 19.77 10.62
C ASP A 180 2.41 19.45 9.83
N VAL A 181 1.84 18.28 10.07
CA VAL A 181 0.62 17.82 9.40
C VAL A 181 -0.42 17.35 10.43
N ALA A 182 -1.68 17.29 10.03
CA ALA A 182 -2.73 16.73 10.86
C ALA A 182 -2.69 15.21 10.84
N VAL A 183 -2.84 14.57 11.99
CA VAL A 183 -2.88 13.11 12.13
C VAL A 183 -3.94 12.69 13.15
N ALA A 184 -4.63 11.57 12.89
CA ALA A 184 -5.51 10.93 13.85
C ALA A 184 -5.28 9.41 13.90
N PRO A 185 -5.44 8.75 15.06
CA PRO A 185 -5.43 7.32 15.14
C PRO A 185 -6.77 6.74 14.64
N VAL A 186 -6.72 5.89 13.62
CA VAL A 186 -7.84 5.03 13.21
C VAL A 186 -7.92 3.81 14.12
N VAL A 187 -6.75 3.24 14.42
CA VAL A 187 -6.56 2.18 15.41
C VAL A 187 -5.45 2.60 16.34
N LYS A 188 -5.72 2.67 17.64
CA LYS A 188 -4.73 3.05 18.63
C LYS A 188 -3.60 2.02 18.73
N GLN A 189 -2.44 2.45 19.22
CA GLN A 189 -1.33 1.54 19.47
C GLN A 189 -1.77 0.41 20.43
N GLY A 190 -1.55 -0.84 19.99
CA GLY A 190 -1.90 -2.04 20.73
C GLY A 190 -3.29 -2.60 20.44
N ASP A 191 -4.11 -1.94 19.59
CA ASP A 191 -5.51 -2.30 19.36
C ASP A 191 -5.74 -2.99 18.00
N LEU A 192 -4.71 -3.13 17.15
CA LEU A 192 -4.87 -3.81 15.86
C LEU A 192 -4.80 -5.34 16.02
N ILE A 193 -3.86 -5.83 16.82
CA ILE A 193 -3.66 -7.25 17.15
C ILE A 193 -3.40 -7.39 18.65
N PRO A 194 -3.59 -8.59 19.25
CA PRO A 194 -3.18 -8.82 20.64
C PRO A 194 -1.69 -8.53 20.85
N ALA A 195 -1.35 -7.77 21.87
CA ALA A 195 0.04 -7.38 22.17
C ALA A 195 0.96 -8.58 22.42
N SER A 196 0.42 -9.70 22.91
CA SER A 196 1.16 -10.97 23.09
C SER A 196 1.60 -11.62 21.77
N GLU A 197 0.98 -11.23 20.66
CA GLU A 197 1.26 -11.75 19.32
C GLU A 197 2.06 -10.77 18.45
N GLU A 198 2.54 -9.66 19.02
CA GLU A 198 3.51 -8.81 18.35
C GLU A 198 4.82 -9.57 18.15
N SER A 199 5.33 -9.56 16.92
CA SER A 199 6.54 -10.27 16.52
C SER A 199 7.28 -9.50 15.44
N PHE A 200 8.58 -9.71 15.34
CA PHE A 200 9.36 -9.24 14.20
C PHE A 200 8.95 -9.95 12.90
N ASN A 201 8.59 -11.24 12.99
CA ASN A 201 8.17 -12.02 11.84
C ASN A 201 6.77 -11.62 11.38
N HIS A 202 6.58 -11.50 10.06
CA HIS A 202 5.32 -11.16 9.39
C HIS A 202 4.65 -9.89 9.96
N SER A 203 5.47 -8.96 10.43
CA SER A 203 5.01 -7.72 11.10
C SER A 203 4.64 -6.60 10.13
N GLY A 204 5.10 -6.65 8.88
CA GLY A 204 4.77 -5.68 7.84
C GLY A 204 3.32 -5.82 7.39
N ARG A 205 2.49 -4.82 7.69
CA ARG A 205 1.11 -4.75 7.22
C ARG A 205 1.06 -4.18 5.82
N VAL A 206 -0.01 -4.47 5.09
CA VAL A 206 -0.31 -3.86 3.80
C VAL A 206 -1.74 -3.35 3.82
N CYS A 207 -2.01 -2.23 3.18
CA CYS A 207 -3.37 -1.70 3.11
C CYS A 207 -3.80 -1.30 1.70
N ARG A 208 -5.13 -1.31 1.50
CA ARG A 208 -5.82 -0.68 0.36
C ARG A 208 -7.15 -0.11 0.86
N VAL A 209 -7.57 1.00 0.26
CA VAL A 209 -8.97 1.45 0.39
C VAL A 209 -9.76 0.86 -0.77
N GLY A 210 -10.74 0.03 -0.43
CA GLY A 210 -11.54 -0.70 -1.40
C GLY A 210 -12.54 0.16 -2.17
N PRO A 211 -13.18 -0.41 -3.19
CA PRO A 211 -14.22 0.26 -3.97
C PRO A 211 -15.46 0.64 -3.14
N ASP A 212 -15.68 -0.04 -2.02
CA ASP A 212 -16.69 0.22 -0.99
C ASP A 212 -16.29 1.32 0.00
N ASN A 213 -15.16 1.98 -0.22
CA ASN A 213 -14.60 3.02 0.63
C ASN A 213 -14.23 2.54 2.05
N LYS A 214 -14.01 1.25 2.24
CA LYS A 214 -13.50 0.65 3.48
C LYS A 214 -12.00 0.43 3.42
N LEU A 215 -11.37 0.38 4.59
CA LEU A 215 -9.95 0.07 4.73
C LEU A 215 -9.77 -1.45 4.84
N TYR A 216 -8.92 -2.01 3.97
CA TYR A 216 -8.51 -3.41 3.98
C TYR A 216 -7.07 -3.50 4.43
N ILE A 217 -6.77 -4.42 5.33
CA ILE A 217 -5.45 -4.59 5.92
C ILE A 217 -5.09 -6.08 5.91
N ALA A 218 -3.99 -6.43 5.23
CA ALA A 218 -3.41 -7.75 5.34
C ALA A 218 -2.60 -7.86 6.63
N ILE A 219 -2.91 -8.86 7.45
CA ILE A 219 -2.31 -9.08 8.76
C ILE A 219 -1.69 -10.47 8.79
N GLY A 220 -0.38 -10.56 8.63
CA GLY A 220 0.37 -11.80 8.77
C GLY A 220 0.35 -12.29 10.22
N GLN A 221 0.50 -13.61 10.41
CA GLN A 221 0.62 -14.22 11.72
C GLN A 221 2.10 -14.47 12.10
N PRO A 222 2.50 -14.51 13.38
CA PRO A 222 3.90 -14.41 13.78
C PRO A 222 4.75 -15.68 13.62
N TYR A 223 4.16 -16.83 13.32
CA TYR A 223 4.85 -18.12 13.25
C TYR A 223 5.08 -18.59 11.80
N ASN A 224 5.96 -19.55 11.61
CA ASN A 224 6.04 -20.27 10.34
C ASN A 224 4.72 -21.02 10.07
N VAL A 225 4.32 -21.88 11.02
CA VAL A 225 2.98 -22.45 11.17
C VAL A 225 2.60 -22.34 12.65
N TYR A 226 1.45 -21.82 12.98
CA TYR A 226 1.01 -21.75 14.37
C TYR A 226 0.37 -23.06 14.83
N ALA A 227 0.47 -23.35 16.13
CA ALA A 227 -0.10 -24.55 16.73
C ALA A 227 -1.65 -24.55 16.65
N PRO A 228 -2.29 -25.73 16.51
CA PRO A 228 -3.75 -25.84 16.35
C PRO A 228 -4.56 -25.13 17.43
N GLU A 229 -4.06 -25.07 18.65
CA GLU A 229 -4.72 -24.44 19.81
C GLU A 229 -4.89 -22.92 19.63
N LYS A 230 -4.09 -22.30 18.75
CA LYS A 230 -4.17 -20.87 18.45
C LYS A 230 -5.20 -20.52 17.38
N TYR A 231 -5.73 -21.50 16.65
CA TYR A 231 -6.58 -21.25 15.49
C TYR A 231 -7.77 -20.31 15.77
N ASP A 232 -8.58 -20.63 16.77
CA ASP A 232 -9.76 -19.84 17.13
C ASP A 232 -9.42 -18.42 17.58
N MET A 233 -8.34 -18.28 18.34
CA MET A 233 -7.87 -16.98 18.80
C MET A 233 -7.38 -16.14 17.62
N TYR A 234 -6.60 -16.73 16.70
CA TYR A 234 -6.09 -16.03 15.51
C TYR A 234 -7.19 -15.62 14.56
N TYR A 235 -8.15 -16.52 14.30
CA TYR A 235 -9.32 -16.19 13.49
C TYR A 235 -10.10 -15.01 14.07
N LYS A 236 -10.39 -15.02 15.38
CA LYS A 236 -11.10 -13.93 16.07
C LYS A 236 -10.33 -12.62 16.10
N ALA A 237 -9.01 -12.68 16.24
CA ALA A 237 -8.13 -11.51 16.26
C ALA A 237 -7.78 -10.98 14.85
N GLY A 238 -8.12 -11.72 13.80
CA GLY A 238 -7.79 -11.37 12.41
C GLY A 238 -6.33 -11.57 12.04
N LEU A 239 -5.59 -12.37 12.80
CA LEU A 239 -4.23 -12.78 12.44
C LEU A 239 -4.28 -13.87 11.33
N GLY A 240 -3.40 -13.76 10.34
CA GLY A 240 -3.46 -14.66 9.17
C GLY A 240 -4.70 -14.40 8.31
N SER A 241 -4.99 -13.12 8.06
CA SER A 241 -6.19 -12.72 7.33
C SER A 241 -6.01 -11.40 6.56
N ILE A 242 -7.00 -11.08 5.75
CA ILE A 242 -7.27 -9.72 5.28
C ILE A 242 -8.46 -9.19 6.07
N MET A 243 -8.21 -8.21 6.93
CA MET A 243 -9.23 -7.51 7.70
C MET A 243 -9.86 -6.41 6.86
N ARG A 244 -11.16 -6.17 7.05
CA ARG A 244 -11.89 -5.02 6.52
C ARG A 244 -12.50 -4.22 7.65
N MET A 245 -12.46 -2.88 7.55
CA MET A 245 -13.08 -1.99 8.53
C MET A 245 -13.52 -0.69 7.88
N ASP A 246 -14.36 0.08 8.53
CA ASP A 246 -14.60 1.46 8.14
C ASP A 246 -13.32 2.30 8.34
N ARG A 247 -13.18 3.40 7.59
CA ARG A 247 -11.97 4.22 7.63
C ARG A 247 -11.72 4.93 8.98
N ASP A 248 -12.69 4.87 9.89
CA ASP A 248 -12.57 5.32 11.28
C ASP A 248 -12.22 4.19 12.27
N GLY A 249 -11.95 2.98 11.74
CA GLY A 249 -11.57 1.82 12.53
C GLY A 249 -12.75 1.03 13.11
N SER A 250 -13.99 1.47 12.89
CA SER A 250 -15.19 0.75 13.31
C SER A 250 -15.54 -0.41 12.37
N ASN A 251 -16.51 -1.24 12.77
CA ASN A 251 -17.06 -2.35 11.97
C ASN A 251 -15.98 -3.30 11.41
N ARG A 252 -15.02 -3.69 12.26
CA ARG A 252 -13.96 -4.63 11.90
C ARG A 252 -14.49 -6.02 11.67
N GLU A 253 -14.08 -6.63 10.57
CA GLU A 253 -14.42 -8.00 10.22
C GLU A 253 -13.28 -8.69 9.48
N VAL A 254 -13.22 -10.01 9.54
CA VAL A 254 -12.32 -10.84 8.74
C VAL A 254 -12.94 -10.98 7.34
N PHE A 255 -12.33 -10.35 6.34
CA PHE A 255 -12.81 -10.37 4.96
C PHE A 255 -12.36 -11.62 4.19
N ALA A 256 -11.11 -12.07 4.41
CA ALA A 256 -10.58 -13.32 3.91
C ALA A 256 -9.65 -13.91 4.98
N HIS A 257 -9.66 -15.22 5.15
CA HIS A 257 -8.86 -15.91 6.16
C HIS A 257 -8.10 -17.10 5.57
N GLY A 258 -7.30 -17.78 6.41
CA GLY A 258 -6.43 -18.83 5.90
C GLY A 258 -5.29 -18.28 5.05
N VAL A 259 -4.84 -17.07 5.35
CA VAL A 259 -3.72 -16.35 4.74
C VAL A 259 -2.52 -16.45 5.69
N ARG A 260 -1.34 -16.78 5.18
CA ARG A 260 -0.16 -16.86 6.04
C ARG A 260 0.50 -15.49 6.25
N ASN A 261 0.91 -14.84 5.19
CA ASN A 261 1.55 -13.52 5.21
C ASN A 261 1.45 -12.83 3.84
N SER A 262 0.29 -12.26 3.57
CA SER A 262 0.12 -11.45 2.35
C SER A 262 0.84 -10.11 2.49
N VAL A 263 1.65 -9.78 1.49
CA VAL A 263 2.40 -8.50 1.40
C VAL A 263 2.02 -7.70 0.15
N GLY A 264 1.07 -8.16 -0.63
CA GLY A 264 0.55 -7.43 -1.79
C GLY A 264 -0.92 -7.66 -1.98
N MET A 265 -1.68 -6.60 -2.25
CA MET A 265 -3.09 -6.70 -2.64
C MET A 265 -3.52 -5.52 -3.49
N ASP A 266 -4.47 -5.76 -4.39
CA ASP A 266 -5.09 -4.72 -5.19
C ASP A 266 -6.51 -5.13 -5.62
N PHE A 267 -7.35 -4.15 -5.93
CA PHE A 267 -8.71 -4.39 -6.42
C PHE A 267 -8.76 -4.31 -7.94
N ASP A 268 -9.36 -5.32 -8.56
CA ASP A 268 -9.64 -5.25 -9.99
C ASP A 268 -10.57 -4.06 -10.28
N PRO A 269 -10.14 -3.10 -11.10
CA PRO A 269 -10.96 -1.94 -11.44
C PRO A 269 -12.22 -2.30 -12.22
N LYS A 270 -12.29 -3.49 -12.84
CA LYS A 270 -13.40 -3.97 -13.67
C LYS A 270 -14.54 -4.54 -12.81
N ASP A 271 -14.26 -5.56 -12.02
CA ASP A 271 -15.27 -6.30 -11.24
C ASP A 271 -15.25 -6.01 -9.75
N LYS A 272 -14.26 -5.22 -9.28
CA LYS A 272 -14.08 -4.79 -7.88
C LYS A 272 -13.72 -5.92 -6.91
N THR A 273 -13.31 -7.07 -7.41
CA THR A 273 -12.81 -8.17 -6.60
C THR A 273 -11.38 -7.90 -6.10
N LEU A 274 -11.00 -8.53 -5.01
CA LEU A 274 -9.69 -8.36 -4.39
C LEU A 274 -8.75 -9.47 -4.86
N TRP A 275 -7.54 -9.08 -5.27
CA TRP A 275 -6.43 -9.98 -5.53
C TRP A 275 -5.33 -9.75 -4.50
N PHE A 276 -4.62 -10.82 -4.11
CA PHE A 276 -3.51 -10.72 -3.18
C PHE A 276 -2.45 -11.80 -3.42
N THR A 277 -1.21 -11.48 -3.07
CA THR A 277 -0.10 -12.44 -2.98
C THR A 277 -0.02 -13.01 -1.58
N ASP A 278 0.41 -14.27 -1.41
CA ASP A 278 0.71 -14.84 -0.10
C ASP A 278 2.04 -15.58 -0.09
N ASN A 279 2.78 -15.41 1.02
CA ASN A 279 4.06 -16.03 1.24
C ASN A 279 3.89 -17.39 1.91
N GLN A 280 4.50 -18.40 1.33
CA GLN A 280 4.45 -19.80 1.71
C GLN A 280 5.20 -20.11 3.02
N VAL A 281 4.98 -21.31 3.54
CA VAL A 281 5.69 -21.89 4.70
C VAL A 281 7.15 -22.17 4.35
N ASP A 282 8.04 -21.96 5.33
CA ASP A 282 9.48 -22.22 5.21
C ASP A 282 9.85 -23.63 5.70
N GLY A 283 11.01 -24.15 5.25
CA GLY A 283 11.61 -25.36 5.78
C GLY A 283 11.08 -26.68 5.22
N MET A 284 10.36 -26.65 4.08
CA MET A 284 9.83 -27.86 3.42
C MET A 284 10.65 -28.29 2.19
N GLY A 285 11.84 -27.72 1.98
CA GLY A 285 12.72 -27.98 0.84
C GLY A 285 12.75 -26.83 -0.15
N ASP A 286 13.51 -26.98 -1.23
CA ASP A 286 13.72 -25.91 -2.21
C ASP A 286 12.50 -25.67 -3.11
N ASP A 287 11.77 -26.71 -3.47
CA ASP A 287 10.77 -26.68 -4.54
C ASP A 287 9.32 -26.63 -4.03
N ILE A 288 9.11 -26.75 -2.73
CA ILE A 288 7.80 -26.67 -2.08
C ILE A 288 7.89 -25.92 -0.73
N PRO A 289 6.77 -25.29 -0.29
CA PRO A 289 5.54 -25.04 -1.04
C PRO A 289 5.68 -23.83 -1.98
N PRO A 290 4.79 -23.69 -2.97
CA PRO A 290 4.79 -22.53 -3.85
C PRO A 290 4.33 -21.26 -3.11
N GLY A 291 4.72 -20.09 -3.63
CA GLY A 291 4.05 -18.82 -3.35
C GLY A 291 2.70 -18.76 -4.07
N GLU A 292 1.88 -17.76 -3.76
CA GLU A 292 0.50 -17.73 -4.22
C GLU A 292 0.08 -16.37 -4.79
N LEU A 293 -0.68 -16.42 -5.89
CA LEU A 293 -1.53 -15.33 -6.33
C LEU A 293 -2.99 -15.75 -6.17
N ASN A 294 -3.70 -15.09 -5.29
CA ASN A 294 -5.03 -15.43 -4.84
C ASN A 294 -6.10 -14.43 -5.30
N HIS A 295 -7.34 -14.90 -5.49
CA HIS A 295 -8.48 -14.11 -5.92
C HIS A 295 -9.65 -14.26 -4.94
N VAL A 296 -10.03 -13.17 -4.28
CA VAL A 296 -11.18 -13.11 -3.37
C VAL A 296 -12.40 -12.63 -4.14
N THR A 297 -13.33 -13.53 -4.39
CA THR A 297 -14.59 -13.23 -5.12
C THR A 297 -15.74 -12.88 -4.19
N LYS A 298 -15.67 -13.26 -2.91
CA LYS A 298 -16.67 -12.95 -1.87
C LYS A 298 -16.04 -12.90 -0.49
N ALA A 299 -16.62 -12.13 0.41
CA ALA A 299 -16.20 -12.10 1.82
C ALA A 299 -16.31 -13.48 2.49
N GLY A 300 -15.40 -13.74 3.45
CA GLY A 300 -15.40 -14.95 4.26
C GLY A 300 -14.74 -16.17 3.59
N GLN A 301 -14.06 -16.02 2.43
CA GLN A 301 -13.34 -17.13 1.80
C GLN A 301 -12.12 -17.54 2.60
N ASN A 302 -11.84 -18.85 2.62
CA ASN A 302 -10.73 -19.51 3.29
C ASN A 302 -9.67 -19.93 2.27
N PHE A 303 -8.43 -19.43 2.42
CA PHE A 303 -7.31 -19.68 1.51
C PHE A 303 -6.34 -20.77 2.00
N GLY A 304 -6.76 -21.56 2.99
CA GLY A 304 -6.21 -22.86 3.30
C GLY A 304 -5.14 -22.91 4.39
N PHE A 305 -4.42 -21.83 4.70
CA PHE A 305 -3.49 -21.83 5.82
C PHE A 305 -4.25 -21.92 7.16
N PRO A 306 -3.85 -22.72 8.15
CA PRO A 306 -2.56 -23.42 8.27
C PRO A 306 -2.52 -24.87 7.76
N TRP A 307 -3.61 -25.42 7.21
CA TRP A 307 -3.63 -26.78 6.68
C TRP A 307 -2.75 -26.95 5.44
N TYR A 308 -2.65 -25.88 4.65
CA TYR A 308 -1.77 -25.81 3.48
C TYR A 308 -0.74 -24.72 3.72
N GLY A 309 0.49 -25.02 3.33
CA GLY A 309 1.63 -24.12 3.53
C GLY A 309 1.93 -23.23 2.33
N GLY A 310 1.15 -23.40 1.27
CA GLY A 310 1.18 -22.75 -0.03
C GLY A 310 0.69 -23.74 -1.08
N GLY A 311 -0.18 -23.25 -2.00
CA GLY A 311 -0.82 -24.07 -3.01
C GLY A 311 -1.53 -25.29 -2.40
N HIS A 312 -1.26 -26.46 -2.96
CA HIS A 312 -1.82 -27.74 -2.51
C HIS A 312 -0.92 -28.48 -1.50
N THR A 313 0.16 -27.86 -1.04
CA THR A 313 1.15 -28.50 -0.15
C THR A 313 0.67 -28.49 1.30
N ARG A 314 0.44 -29.67 1.88
CA ARG A 314 0.01 -29.83 3.28
C ARG A 314 1.15 -29.48 4.25
N THR A 315 0.83 -28.75 5.32
CA THR A 315 1.77 -28.49 6.42
C THR A 315 1.97 -29.75 7.28
N VAL A 316 3.15 -29.87 7.86
CA VAL A 316 3.49 -31.01 8.73
C VAL A 316 2.69 -30.97 10.02
N GLU A 317 2.48 -29.80 10.59
CA GLU A 317 1.77 -29.56 11.86
C GLU A 317 0.29 -29.94 11.78
N TYR A 318 -0.31 -29.85 10.59
CA TYR A 318 -1.74 -30.15 10.36
C TYR A 318 -1.98 -31.39 9.50
N LYS A 319 -0.97 -32.23 9.28
CA LYS A 319 -1.04 -33.40 8.39
C LYS A 319 -2.15 -34.40 8.77
N ASP A 320 -2.37 -34.57 10.09
CA ASP A 320 -3.35 -35.52 10.63
C ASP A 320 -4.74 -34.91 10.82
N GLN A 321 -4.93 -33.62 10.51
CA GLN A 321 -6.20 -32.94 10.57
C GLN A 321 -6.86 -32.88 9.20
N THR A 322 -8.17 -33.02 9.16
CA THR A 322 -8.96 -32.81 7.93
C THR A 322 -9.04 -31.32 7.61
N PRO A 323 -8.61 -30.87 6.42
CA PRO A 323 -8.77 -29.50 6.01
C PRO A 323 -10.26 -29.14 5.88
N PRO A 324 -10.62 -27.85 6.06
CA PRO A 324 -11.94 -27.36 5.70
C PRO A 324 -12.29 -27.69 4.24
N ALA A 325 -13.55 -28.00 3.97
CA ALA A 325 -13.99 -28.39 2.63
C ALA A 325 -14.17 -27.19 1.68
N ASP A 326 -14.16 -25.99 2.23
CA ASP A 326 -14.39 -24.71 1.51
C ASP A 326 -13.09 -23.95 1.17
N VAL A 327 -11.95 -24.62 1.23
CA VAL A 327 -10.65 -24.00 0.88
C VAL A 327 -10.65 -23.59 -0.58
N VAL A 328 -10.28 -22.32 -0.80
CA VAL A 328 -10.03 -21.73 -2.12
C VAL A 328 -8.53 -21.78 -2.40
N PHE A 329 -8.16 -22.48 -3.46
CA PHE A 329 -6.77 -22.58 -3.87
C PHE A 329 -6.36 -21.39 -4.76
N PRO A 330 -5.05 -21.08 -4.84
CA PRO A 330 -4.56 -19.95 -5.61
C PRO A 330 -4.88 -20.08 -7.11
N VAL A 331 -5.02 -18.94 -7.77
CA VAL A 331 -5.15 -18.86 -9.23
C VAL A 331 -3.83 -19.20 -9.91
N VAL A 332 -2.71 -18.82 -9.25
CA VAL A 332 -1.35 -19.19 -9.68
C VAL A 332 -0.54 -19.63 -8.48
N GLU A 333 0.11 -20.78 -8.63
CA GLU A 333 1.19 -21.21 -7.77
C GLU A 333 2.51 -20.67 -8.33
N GLU A 334 3.16 -19.80 -7.56
CA GLU A 334 4.41 -19.14 -7.93
C GLU A 334 5.62 -19.99 -7.54
N ALA A 335 6.81 -19.62 -8.01
CA ALA A 335 8.04 -20.32 -7.66
C ALA A 335 8.23 -20.37 -6.14
N ALA A 336 8.50 -21.56 -5.61
CA ALA A 336 8.72 -21.76 -4.17
C ALA A 336 9.81 -20.82 -3.64
N HIS A 337 9.52 -20.15 -2.54
CA HIS A 337 10.43 -19.24 -1.82
C HIS A 337 10.86 -17.98 -2.58
N ALA A 338 10.20 -17.64 -3.72
CA ALA A 338 10.49 -16.41 -4.44
C ALA A 338 10.12 -15.14 -3.66
N ALA A 339 9.34 -15.28 -2.58
CA ALA A 339 8.82 -14.21 -1.74
C ALA A 339 7.96 -13.21 -2.55
N ASP A 340 6.73 -13.62 -2.85
CA ASP A 340 5.75 -12.83 -3.58
C ASP A 340 5.23 -11.71 -2.69
N LEU A 341 5.56 -10.45 -3.06
CA LEU A 341 5.26 -9.27 -2.25
C LEU A 341 4.22 -8.37 -2.94
N GLY A 342 4.50 -7.06 -3.04
CA GLY A 342 3.58 -6.06 -3.55
C GLY A 342 3.09 -6.30 -4.97
N MET A 343 1.87 -5.90 -5.27
CA MET A 343 1.25 -6.08 -6.57
C MET A 343 0.35 -4.92 -6.98
N SER A 344 0.11 -4.79 -8.28
CA SER A 344 -0.83 -3.83 -8.85
C SER A 344 -1.47 -4.37 -10.12
N ILE A 345 -2.78 -4.10 -10.30
CA ILE A 345 -3.51 -4.45 -11.51
C ILE A 345 -3.41 -3.28 -12.49
N TYR A 346 -2.82 -3.55 -13.65
CA TYR A 346 -2.54 -2.51 -14.64
C TYR A 346 -3.80 -2.05 -15.38
N ASN A 347 -4.18 -0.81 -15.19
CA ASN A 347 -5.25 -0.14 -15.94
C ASN A 347 -4.79 1.15 -16.63
N GLY A 348 -3.47 1.37 -16.72
CA GLY A 348 -2.84 2.50 -17.39
C GLY A 348 -3.06 2.53 -18.90
N LYS A 349 -2.54 3.58 -19.52
CA LYS A 349 -2.63 3.81 -20.97
C LYS A 349 -1.26 3.79 -21.68
N MET A 350 -0.17 3.72 -20.92
CA MET A 350 1.18 3.78 -21.46
C MET A 350 1.61 2.45 -22.10
N PHE A 351 1.32 1.32 -21.40
CA PHE A 351 1.71 0.00 -21.90
C PHE A 351 0.77 -0.49 -23.00
N PRO A 352 1.23 -1.42 -23.86
CA PRO A 352 0.40 -2.06 -24.88
C PRO A 352 -0.91 -2.62 -24.31
N ALA A 353 -1.96 -2.64 -25.14
CA ALA A 353 -3.30 -3.04 -24.72
C ALA A 353 -3.37 -4.46 -24.12
N GLU A 354 -2.45 -5.34 -24.50
CA GLU A 354 -2.33 -6.70 -23.97
C GLU A 354 -1.98 -6.79 -22.47
N TYR A 355 -1.46 -5.71 -21.88
CA TYR A 355 -1.18 -5.62 -20.46
C TYR A 355 -2.35 -5.04 -19.65
N LYS A 356 -3.41 -4.56 -20.28
CA LYS A 356 -4.54 -4.01 -19.58
C LYS A 356 -5.30 -5.10 -18.80
N GLY A 357 -5.44 -4.92 -17.49
CA GLY A 357 -5.99 -5.91 -16.58
C GLY A 357 -4.97 -6.97 -16.13
N ALA A 358 -3.73 -6.93 -16.62
CA ALA A 358 -2.69 -7.81 -16.11
C ALA A 358 -2.26 -7.42 -14.70
N ILE A 359 -1.90 -8.41 -13.90
CA ILE A 359 -1.35 -8.24 -12.55
C ILE A 359 0.17 -8.21 -12.66
N PHE A 360 0.78 -7.14 -12.15
CA PHE A 360 2.21 -7.05 -11.95
C PHE A 360 2.51 -7.28 -10.47
N SER A 361 3.43 -8.18 -10.14
CA SER A 361 3.82 -8.50 -8.77
C SER A 361 5.33 -8.52 -8.62
N ALA A 362 5.81 -8.13 -7.44
CA ALA A 362 7.23 -8.18 -7.09
C ALA A 362 7.56 -9.52 -6.42
N GLN A 363 8.58 -10.20 -6.92
CA GLN A 363 9.25 -11.30 -6.22
C GLN A 363 10.55 -10.78 -5.62
N HIS A 364 10.61 -10.77 -4.29
CA HIS A 364 11.74 -10.22 -3.53
C HIS A 364 12.99 -11.06 -3.62
N GLY A 365 12.83 -12.35 -3.86
CA GLY A 365 13.91 -13.33 -3.93
C GLY A 365 14.05 -14.17 -2.67
N SER A 366 14.56 -15.37 -2.85
CA SER A 366 14.70 -16.36 -1.79
C SER A 366 15.80 -15.99 -0.78
N TRP A 367 15.67 -16.52 0.42
CA TRP A 367 16.71 -16.51 1.46
C TRP A 367 17.05 -17.93 1.95
N ASN A 368 16.19 -18.91 1.66
CA ASN A 368 16.19 -20.27 2.21
C ASN A 368 16.23 -21.36 1.13
N ARG A 369 16.78 -21.05 -0.06
CA ARG A 369 16.99 -22.02 -1.15
C ARG A 369 18.47 -22.30 -1.36
N THR A 370 18.79 -23.53 -1.77
CA THR A 370 20.13 -23.91 -2.21
C THR A 370 20.55 -23.12 -3.46
N VAL A 371 19.64 -23.01 -4.43
CA VAL A 371 19.81 -22.16 -5.61
C VAL A 371 18.85 -20.98 -5.49
N PRO A 372 19.37 -19.73 -5.40
CA PRO A 372 18.54 -18.55 -5.29
C PRO A 372 17.54 -18.40 -6.44
N VAL A 373 16.37 -17.81 -6.16
CA VAL A 373 15.31 -17.53 -7.13
C VAL A 373 14.64 -16.19 -6.83
N GLY A 374 13.99 -15.60 -7.82
CA GLY A 374 13.25 -14.34 -7.65
C GLY A 374 14.11 -13.11 -7.95
N ALA A 375 13.94 -12.04 -7.15
CA ALA A 375 14.42 -10.69 -7.41
C ALA A 375 14.02 -10.25 -8.84
N ARG A 376 12.71 -10.14 -9.06
CA ARG A 376 12.13 -9.79 -10.36
C ARG A 376 10.72 -9.24 -10.21
N VAL A 377 10.22 -8.62 -11.26
CA VAL A 377 8.81 -8.27 -11.41
C VAL A 377 8.16 -9.30 -12.32
N MET A 378 7.06 -9.87 -11.89
CA MET A 378 6.26 -10.83 -12.64
C MET A 378 5.10 -10.12 -13.34
N VAL A 379 4.55 -10.75 -14.39
CA VAL A 379 3.28 -10.36 -15.00
C VAL A 379 2.40 -11.58 -15.20
N THR A 380 1.16 -11.48 -14.74
CA THR A 380 0.11 -12.49 -14.89
C THR A 380 -1.05 -11.89 -15.67
N LYS A 381 -1.33 -12.43 -16.85
CA LYS A 381 -2.51 -12.03 -17.63
C LYS A 381 -3.72 -12.79 -17.16
N ILE A 382 -4.83 -12.08 -16.93
CA ILE A 382 -6.08 -12.64 -16.41
C ILE A 382 -7.15 -12.55 -17.49
N ASP A 383 -7.88 -13.63 -17.71
CA ASP A 383 -9.03 -13.65 -18.63
C ASP A 383 -10.31 -13.10 -17.99
N ALA A 384 -11.41 -13.14 -18.73
CA ALA A 384 -12.69 -12.63 -18.28
C ALA A 384 -13.30 -13.44 -17.11
N ASP A 385 -12.87 -14.68 -16.94
CA ASP A 385 -13.33 -15.61 -15.90
C ASP A 385 -12.44 -15.56 -14.64
N GLY A 386 -11.44 -14.66 -14.60
CA GLY A 386 -10.49 -14.54 -13.48
C GLY A 386 -9.43 -15.63 -13.45
N LYS A 387 -9.14 -16.29 -14.59
CA LYS A 387 -8.11 -17.32 -14.68
C LYS A 387 -6.83 -16.76 -15.28
N ALA A 388 -5.70 -17.25 -14.83
CA ALA A 388 -4.40 -16.90 -15.39
C ALA A 388 -4.21 -17.52 -16.79
N VAL A 389 -3.87 -16.67 -17.75
CA VAL A 389 -3.60 -17.09 -19.14
C VAL A 389 -2.10 -17.35 -19.31
N GLY A 390 -1.71 -18.62 -19.39
CA GLY A 390 -0.32 -19.02 -19.58
C GLY A 390 0.56 -18.85 -18.32
N GLY A 391 -0.05 -18.76 -17.14
CA GLY A 391 0.64 -18.60 -15.86
C GLY A 391 1.31 -17.23 -15.70
N SER A 392 2.02 -17.08 -14.59
CA SER A 392 2.86 -15.92 -14.31
C SER A 392 4.19 -16.01 -15.06
N LYS A 393 4.70 -14.87 -15.55
CA LYS A 393 5.96 -14.80 -16.32
C LYS A 393 6.83 -13.65 -15.81
N PRO A 394 8.18 -13.77 -15.85
CA PRO A 394 9.06 -12.66 -15.62
C PRO A 394 8.77 -11.51 -16.60
N PHE A 395 8.63 -10.29 -16.05
CA PHE A 395 8.45 -9.06 -16.80
C PHE A 395 9.71 -8.18 -16.77
N ALA A 396 10.30 -8.02 -15.57
CA ALA A 396 11.59 -7.38 -15.40
C ALA A 396 12.46 -8.26 -14.51
N GLU A 397 13.61 -8.71 -15.00
CA GLU A 397 14.51 -9.61 -14.29
C GLU A 397 15.98 -9.25 -14.52
N GLY A 398 16.86 -9.66 -13.59
CA GLY A 398 18.31 -9.40 -13.65
C GLY A 398 18.88 -8.79 -12.37
N TRP A 399 18.04 -8.61 -11.33
CA TRP A 399 18.54 -8.24 -9.98
C TRP A 399 19.21 -9.41 -9.24
N LEU A 400 18.93 -10.65 -9.64
CA LEU A 400 19.73 -11.82 -9.28
C LEU A 400 20.74 -12.04 -10.41
N ASN A 401 22.03 -11.90 -10.11
CA ASN A 401 23.12 -12.05 -11.09
C ASN A 401 23.47 -13.54 -11.31
N GLU A 402 24.38 -13.80 -12.26
CA GLU A 402 24.84 -15.14 -12.61
C GLU A 402 25.66 -15.81 -11.48
N ASP A 403 26.21 -15.01 -10.56
CA ASP A 403 26.95 -15.51 -9.39
C ASP A 403 26.01 -15.90 -8.23
N GLY A 404 24.70 -15.71 -8.39
CA GLY A 404 23.71 -16.01 -7.36
C GLY A 404 23.55 -14.90 -6.32
N GLU A 405 24.05 -13.68 -6.58
CA GLU A 405 23.97 -12.54 -5.68
C GLU A 405 22.83 -11.61 -6.10
N TYR A 406 22.18 -10.98 -5.11
CA TYR A 406 21.15 -9.99 -5.34
C TYR A 406 21.75 -8.59 -5.43
N THR A 407 21.61 -7.94 -6.57
CA THR A 407 21.98 -6.51 -6.79
C THR A 407 20.84 -5.56 -6.45
N GLY A 408 19.66 -6.09 -6.23
CA GLY A 408 18.43 -5.42 -5.79
C GLY A 408 17.38 -6.47 -5.43
N ARG A 409 16.34 -6.05 -4.70
CA ARG A 409 15.23 -6.91 -4.27
C ARG A 409 13.91 -6.14 -4.39
N PRO A 410 13.16 -6.33 -5.49
CA PRO A 410 11.86 -5.69 -5.68
C PRO A 410 10.87 -6.01 -4.56
N VAL A 411 10.15 -4.99 -4.09
CA VAL A 411 9.20 -5.11 -2.97
C VAL A 411 7.77 -4.82 -3.39
N ASP A 412 7.52 -3.69 -4.04
CA ASP A 412 6.17 -3.28 -4.43
C ASP A 412 6.16 -2.76 -5.86
N VAL A 413 5.00 -2.90 -6.50
CA VAL A 413 4.74 -2.41 -7.85
C VAL A 413 3.50 -1.54 -7.81
N GLN A 414 3.59 -0.28 -8.25
CA GLN A 414 2.47 0.64 -8.25
C GLN A 414 2.32 1.39 -9.57
N LEU A 415 1.08 1.54 -10.02
CA LEU A 415 0.73 2.28 -11.22
C LEU A 415 0.75 3.79 -10.95
N MET A 416 1.49 4.53 -11.79
CA MET A 416 1.42 5.98 -11.85
C MET A 416 0.29 6.48 -12.75
N ARG A 417 -0.13 7.74 -12.56
CA ARG A 417 -1.19 8.35 -13.39
C ARG A 417 -0.87 8.45 -14.88
N ASP A 418 0.39 8.59 -15.22
CA ASP A 418 0.86 8.60 -16.61
C ASP A 418 0.88 7.22 -17.27
N GLY A 419 0.61 6.17 -16.49
CA GLY A 419 0.60 4.79 -16.95
C GLY A 419 1.94 4.06 -16.83
N SER A 420 2.98 4.70 -16.30
CA SER A 420 4.23 4.02 -15.93
C SER A 420 4.06 3.22 -14.64
N LEU A 421 4.94 2.25 -14.38
CA LEU A 421 4.99 1.53 -13.11
C LEU A 421 6.19 2.00 -12.28
N LEU A 422 5.98 2.17 -10.98
CA LEU A 422 7.05 2.28 -9.99
C LEU A 422 7.30 0.90 -9.38
N VAL A 423 8.56 0.62 -9.09
CA VAL A 423 9.02 -0.59 -8.39
C VAL A 423 9.93 -0.17 -7.27
N SER A 424 9.60 -0.49 -6.02
CA SER A 424 10.48 -0.24 -4.87
C SER A 424 11.45 -1.40 -4.65
N ASP A 425 12.58 -1.09 -4.02
CA ASP A 425 13.67 -2.02 -3.75
C ASP A 425 14.33 -1.66 -2.42
N ASP A 426 14.18 -2.49 -1.41
CA ASP A 426 14.69 -2.23 -0.06
C ASP A 426 16.18 -2.53 0.08
N LEU A 427 16.72 -3.48 -0.68
CA LEU A 427 18.15 -3.79 -0.68
C LEU A 427 18.96 -2.66 -1.31
N ALA A 428 18.59 -2.25 -2.52
CA ALA A 428 19.24 -1.13 -3.19
C ALA A 428 18.90 0.22 -2.53
N GLY A 429 17.77 0.30 -1.81
CA GLY A 429 17.25 1.54 -1.26
C GLY A 429 16.87 2.50 -2.37
N ALA A 430 16.02 2.06 -3.28
CA ALA A 430 15.65 2.76 -4.50
C ALA A 430 14.19 2.55 -4.88
N VAL A 431 13.69 3.44 -5.70
CA VAL A 431 12.46 3.27 -6.49
C VAL A 431 12.83 3.37 -7.96
N TYR A 432 12.42 2.41 -8.74
CA TYR A 432 12.59 2.38 -10.19
C TYR A 432 11.31 2.79 -10.90
N ARG A 433 11.44 3.28 -12.13
CA ARG A 433 10.30 3.58 -13.00
C ARG A 433 10.41 2.79 -14.30
N ILE A 434 9.35 2.06 -14.64
CA ILE A 434 9.22 1.31 -15.90
C ILE A 434 8.27 2.07 -16.82
N THR A 435 8.72 2.34 -18.03
CA THR A 435 8.00 3.05 -19.09
C THR A 435 7.97 2.25 -20.38
N TYR A 436 7.06 2.60 -21.28
CA TYR A 436 6.98 2.04 -22.62
C TYR A 436 6.96 3.16 -23.66
N ASP A 437 7.85 3.13 -24.65
CA ASP A 437 7.92 4.13 -25.72
C ASP A 437 7.68 3.52 -27.13
N GLY A 438 7.38 2.23 -27.19
CA GLY A 438 7.07 1.53 -28.45
C GLY A 438 8.27 1.38 -29.40
N LYS A 439 9.45 1.85 -29.02
CA LYS A 439 10.66 1.70 -29.83
C LYS A 439 11.32 0.35 -29.56
N LYS A 440 11.52 -0.43 -30.61
CA LYS A 440 12.24 -1.72 -30.54
C LYS A 440 13.73 -1.50 -30.44
#